data_5a64f2f0a2acc1b928a33928af78b7e2
#
_entry.id   5a64f2f0a2acc1b928a33928af78b7e2
#
_cell.length_a   1.000
_cell.length_b   1.000
_cell.length_c   1.000
_cell.angle_alpha   90.00
_cell.angle_beta   90.00
_cell.angle_gamma   90.00
#
_symmetry.space_group_name_H-M   'P 1'
#
loop_
_entity.id
_entity.type
_entity.pdbx_description
1 polymer ?
#
loop_
_entity_poly.entity_id
_entity_poly.type
_entity_poly.pdbx_seq_one_letter_code
_entity_poly.pdbx_strand_id
1 'polypeptide(L)'
;MAHPLEVGSRVRIKLTTADGDTEIEGVVLPPAVQDHITVKLANGYNVSHPRASIEVISSTHPQPTEITEKNEPQANPNLPTVRIIHTGGTIASKVDYTTGAVTAQFEPSELVEHVPELQEIANLDVHKIGNMFSEDIRPSHWNQIIDATERAFTDGCAGVVVTHGTDTLHITASAVAFAWCGNGGNPPGRIAFVGSQRSSDRASSDAAQNLISAVKWAVEGPQPTGELSDAVVVSMHKTSDDGACSIHAATGVRKLHSSRRDAFRPVNTMPLATVLIDNENVALQLEHHYDEARNATKPRDVTSKAARYNEEVTIRQMIAGPWLTTKEIEDAAASGVDALVIHGTGLGHLPIEDPNADAPQNIELRHALEKLNIPTLIVNQCIHGPVNMNVYSKGRIQQEIGLLGHGLTSSPEAAVVKLHFALSNAMDVASTMTKNLLGEHQQTILN
;
A
#
# COMPACT_ATOMS: atom_id res chain seq x y z
N MET A 1 -15.37 25.44 43.80
CA MET A 1 -16.11 24.46 42.98
C MET A 1 -15.25 24.24 41.72
N ALA A 2 -14.72 23.05 41.56
CA ALA A 2 -13.91 22.76 40.35
C ALA A 2 -14.86 22.77 39.14
N HIS A 3 -14.55 23.61 38.15
CA HIS A 3 -15.28 23.59 36.88
C HIS A 3 -15.15 22.20 36.24
N PRO A 4 -16.21 21.68 35.59
CA PRO A 4 -16.13 20.44 34.88
C PRO A 4 -15.05 20.60 33.79
N LEU A 5 -14.12 19.62 33.69
CA LEU A 5 -13.14 19.57 32.62
C LEU A 5 -13.87 19.23 31.34
N GLU A 6 -13.99 20.22 30.47
CA GLU A 6 -14.63 20.04 29.16
C GLU A 6 -13.62 19.47 28.17
N VAL A 7 -14.09 18.62 27.27
CA VAL A 7 -13.31 18.11 26.15
C VAL A 7 -12.80 19.28 25.31
N GLY A 8 -11.52 19.25 24.94
CA GLY A 8 -10.85 20.34 24.25
C GLY A 8 -10.18 21.38 25.16
N SER A 9 -10.46 21.36 26.47
CA SER A 9 -9.77 22.25 27.42
C SER A 9 -8.29 21.91 27.53
N ARG A 10 -7.42 22.92 27.55
CA ARG A 10 -6.03 22.73 27.93
C ARG A 10 -5.94 22.69 29.45
N VAL A 11 -5.33 21.64 30.00
CA VAL A 11 -5.25 21.41 31.44
C VAL A 11 -3.82 21.14 31.87
N ARG A 12 -3.52 21.56 33.08
CA ARG A 12 -2.37 21.09 33.85
C ARG A 12 -2.92 20.36 35.09
N ILE A 13 -2.57 19.09 35.21
CA ILE A 13 -3.05 18.21 36.26
C ILE A 13 -1.87 17.61 37.02
N LYS A 14 -2.08 17.38 38.30
CA LYS A 14 -1.16 16.68 39.17
C LYS A 14 -1.68 15.26 39.37
N LEU A 15 -0.83 14.29 39.17
CA LEU A 15 -1.07 12.88 39.37
C LEU A 15 -0.34 12.42 40.63
N THR A 16 -1.06 11.73 41.53
CA THR A 16 -0.41 11.01 42.61
C THR A 16 -0.19 9.58 42.20
N THR A 17 1.09 9.20 42.05
CA THR A 17 1.53 7.86 41.67
C THR A 17 2.26 7.18 42.86
N ALA A 18 2.51 5.89 42.73
CA ALA A 18 3.29 5.14 43.74
C ALA A 18 4.73 5.68 43.92
N ASP A 19 5.30 6.32 42.86
CA ASP A 19 6.63 6.88 42.84
C ASP A 19 6.69 8.38 43.20
N GLY A 20 5.53 8.97 43.58
CA GLY A 20 5.39 10.37 43.93
C GLY A 20 4.44 11.14 43.03
N ASP A 21 4.37 12.45 43.26
CA ASP A 21 3.52 13.35 42.46
C ASP A 21 4.18 13.74 41.17
N THR A 22 3.44 13.66 40.07
CA THR A 22 3.89 14.06 38.71
C THR A 22 2.89 15.04 38.11
N GLU A 23 3.39 16.13 37.52
CA GLU A 23 2.56 17.07 36.76
C GLU A 23 2.57 16.74 35.27
N ILE A 24 1.40 16.77 34.65
CA ILE A 24 1.22 16.64 33.21
C ILE A 24 0.39 17.81 32.66
N GLU A 25 0.72 18.25 31.46
CA GLU A 25 0.00 19.27 30.72
C GLU A 25 -0.44 18.74 29.36
N GLY A 26 -1.66 19.09 28.96
CA GLY A 26 -2.19 18.66 27.67
C GLY A 26 -3.62 19.10 27.43
N VAL A 27 -4.26 18.49 26.43
CA VAL A 27 -5.65 18.76 26.04
C VAL A 27 -6.54 17.63 26.49
N VAL A 28 -7.67 17.95 27.14
CA VAL A 28 -8.67 16.96 27.58
C VAL A 28 -9.34 16.35 26.35
N LEU A 29 -9.30 15.03 26.27
CA LEU A 29 -10.01 14.23 25.29
C LEU A 29 -11.24 13.57 25.92
N PRO A 30 -12.19 13.08 25.10
CA PRO A 30 -13.25 12.20 25.59
C PRO A 30 -12.66 11.02 26.37
N PRO A 31 -13.21 10.65 27.52
CA PRO A 31 -12.64 9.59 28.35
C PRO A 31 -12.79 8.24 27.66
N ALA A 32 -11.69 7.50 27.58
CA ALA A 32 -11.70 6.13 27.06
C ALA A 32 -12.41 5.12 27.98
N VAL A 33 -12.51 5.46 29.27
CA VAL A 33 -13.17 4.66 30.31
C VAL A 33 -14.01 5.61 31.17
N GLN A 34 -15.19 5.15 31.59
CA GLN A 34 -16.06 5.90 32.51
C GLN A 34 -15.27 6.27 33.78
N ASP A 35 -15.50 7.48 34.30
CA ASP A 35 -14.80 8.05 35.46
C ASP A 35 -13.28 8.24 35.33
N HIS A 36 -12.76 8.26 34.09
CA HIS A 36 -11.39 8.63 33.81
C HIS A 36 -11.31 10.01 33.15
N ILE A 37 -10.12 10.62 33.20
CA ILE A 37 -9.75 11.77 32.40
C ILE A 37 -8.65 11.30 31.45
N THR A 38 -8.86 11.54 30.16
CA THR A 38 -7.86 11.30 29.13
C THR A 38 -7.27 12.65 28.70
N VAL A 39 -5.95 12.76 28.76
CA VAL A 39 -5.21 13.98 28.39
C VAL A 39 -4.24 13.65 27.27
N LYS A 40 -4.30 14.43 26.18
CA LYS A 40 -3.33 14.39 25.09
C LYS A 40 -2.15 15.29 25.45
N LEU A 41 -0.97 14.71 25.57
CA LEU A 41 0.29 15.39 25.85
C LEU A 41 0.86 16.06 24.60
N ALA A 42 1.78 17.01 24.77
CA ALA A 42 2.45 17.71 23.67
C ALA A 42 3.25 16.78 22.73
N ASN A 43 3.75 15.65 23.27
CA ASN A 43 4.45 14.62 22.51
C ASN A 43 3.50 13.65 21.76
N GLY A 44 2.18 13.92 21.75
CA GLY A 44 1.15 13.14 21.07
C GLY A 44 0.62 11.94 21.87
N TYR A 45 1.19 11.58 23.03
CA TYR A 45 0.67 10.49 23.86
C TYR A 45 -0.64 10.86 24.56
N ASN A 46 -1.56 9.91 24.59
CA ASN A 46 -2.77 10.00 25.39
C ASN A 46 -2.57 9.23 26.69
N VAL A 47 -2.75 9.91 27.82
CA VAL A 47 -2.71 9.29 29.14
C VAL A 47 -4.10 9.34 29.77
N SER A 48 -4.54 8.24 30.35
CA SER A 48 -5.87 8.15 30.97
C SER A 48 -5.73 7.73 32.43
N HIS A 49 -6.29 8.52 33.33
CA HIS A 49 -6.21 8.31 34.78
C HIS A 49 -7.59 8.39 35.42
N PRO A 50 -7.84 7.60 36.50
CA PRO A 50 -9.06 7.74 37.28
C PRO A 50 -9.21 9.18 37.79
N ARG A 51 -10.40 9.74 37.64
CA ARG A 51 -10.69 11.12 38.05
C ARG A 51 -10.38 11.38 39.54
N ALA A 52 -10.50 10.35 40.37
CA ALA A 52 -10.21 10.42 41.81
C ALA A 52 -8.70 10.53 42.13
N SER A 53 -7.80 10.21 41.19
CA SER A 53 -6.34 10.23 41.38
C SER A 53 -5.66 11.48 40.82
N ILE A 54 -6.42 12.45 40.37
CA ILE A 54 -5.91 13.68 39.80
C ILE A 54 -6.36 14.93 40.55
N GLU A 55 -5.47 15.92 40.64
CA GLU A 55 -5.75 17.27 41.07
C GLU A 55 -5.56 18.22 39.86
N VAL A 56 -6.59 19.05 39.58
CA VAL A 56 -6.51 20.03 38.50
C VAL A 56 -5.82 21.28 38.99
N ILE A 57 -4.63 21.58 38.50
CA ILE A 57 -3.86 22.77 38.84
C ILE A 57 -4.39 23.98 38.07
N SER A 58 -4.62 23.82 36.79
CA SER A 58 -5.19 24.85 35.90
C SER A 58 -6.00 24.25 34.76
N SER A 59 -7.03 24.96 34.34
CA SER A 59 -7.81 24.62 33.13
C SER A 59 -8.18 25.90 32.40
N THR A 60 -8.00 25.89 31.08
CA THR A 60 -8.47 26.96 30.19
C THR A 60 -9.52 26.39 29.25
N HIS A 61 -10.66 27.10 29.17
CA HIS A 61 -11.70 26.69 28.20
C HIS A 61 -11.15 26.73 26.77
N PRO A 62 -11.63 25.83 25.90
CA PRO A 62 -11.33 25.93 24.48
C PRO A 62 -11.86 27.28 24.00
N GLN A 63 -10.97 28.15 23.56
CA GLN A 63 -11.43 29.32 22.82
C GLN A 63 -12.04 28.78 21.51
N PRO A 64 -13.20 29.30 21.09
CA PRO A 64 -13.66 29.03 19.75
C PRO A 64 -12.50 29.46 18.83
N THR A 65 -11.97 28.54 18.09
CA THR A 65 -10.98 28.85 17.05
C THR A 65 -11.74 29.78 16.11
N GLU A 66 -11.42 31.08 16.13
CA GLU A 66 -11.83 31.96 15.04
C GLU A 66 -11.37 31.26 13.77
N ILE A 67 -12.31 31.01 12.88
CA ILE A 67 -12.02 30.55 11.53
C ILE A 67 -11.26 31.72 10.88
N THR A 68 -9.94 31.76 11.12
CA THR A 68 -9.06 32.60 10.35
C THR A 68 -9.24 32.14 8.91
N GLU A 69 -9.65 33.06 8.04
CA GLU A 69 -9.66 32.83 6.59
C GLU A 69 -8.33 32.14 6.25
N LYS A 70 -8.43 30.90 5.77
CA LYS A 70 -7.24 30.12 5.38
C LYS A 70 -6.57 30.89 4.24
N ASN A 71 -5.48 31.57 4.54
CA ASN A 71 -4.57 32.00 3.51
C ASN A 71 -4.03 30.73 2.86
N GLU A 72 -4.45 30.45 1.64
CA GLU A 72 -3.81 29.41 0.83
C GLU A 72 -2.31 29.69 0.80
N PRO A 73 -1.45 28.71 1.13
CA PRO A 73 -0.02 28.90 1.09
C PRO A 73 0.37 29.41 -0.29
N GLN A 74 1.03 30.57 -0.37
CA GLN A 74 1.51 31.06 -1.66
C GLN A 74 2.50 30.07 -2.24
N ALA A 75 2.24 29.61 -3.47
CA ALA A 75 3.12 28.69 -4.17
C ALA A 75 4.53 29.29 -4.30
N ASN A 76 5.54 28.52 -3.91
CA ASN A 76 6.94 28.88 -4.07
C ASN A 76 7.38 28.57 -5.52
N PRO A 77 7.70 29.58 -6.36
CA PRO A 77 8.04 29.33 -7.76
C PRO A 77 9.33 28.50 -7.96
N ASN A 78 10.12 28.33 -6.91
CA ASN A 78 11.36 27.55 -6.96
C ASN A 78 11.15 26.08 -6.62
N LEU A 79 9.96 25.68 -6.16
CA LEU A 79 9.65 24.28 -5.81
C LEU A 79 8.77 23.63 -6.88
N PRO A 80 9.00 22.34 -7.18
CA PRO A 80 8.12 21.60 -8.08
C PRO A 80 6.74 21.38 -7.44
N THR A 81 5.73 21.23 -8.30
CA THR A 81 4.37 20.88 -7.84
C THR A 81 4.22 19.36 -7.80
N VAL A 82 3.75 18.85 -6.67
CA VAL A 82 3.39 17.44 -6.46
C VAL A 82 1.90 17.36 -6.18
N ARG A 83 1.17 16.52 -6.95
CA ARG A 83 -0.23 16.24 -6.67
C ARG A 83 -0.38 15.14 -5.66
N ILE A 84 -1.11 15.40 -4.58
CA ILE A 84 -1.55 14.38 -3.62
C ILE A 84 -2.97 13.95 -4.01
N ILE A 85 -3.12 12.70 -4.42
CA ILE A 85 -4.42 12.08 -4.73
C ILE A 85 -4.87 11.32 -3.49
N HIS A 86 -5.91 11.81 -2.83
CA HIS A 86 -6.44 11.19 -1.61
C HIS A 86 -7.58 10.23 -1.93
N THR A 87 -7.41 8.95 -1.54
CA THR A 87 -8.43 7.90 -1.72
C THR A 87 -9.13 7.48 -0.43
N GLY A 88 -8.61 7.89 0.72
CA GLY A 88 -9.04 7.45 2.05
C GLY A 88 -7.90 6.81 2.85
N GLY A 89 -8.28 5.94 3.78
CA GLY A 89 -7.34 5.17 4.61
C GLY A 89 -6.90 5.88 5.90
N THR A 90 -6.17 5.14 6.73
CA THR A 90 -5.76 5.54 8.09
C THR A 90 -4.88 6.78 8.12
N ILE A 91 -4.15 7.07 7.05
CA ILE A 91 -3.27 8.25 6.97
C ILE A 91 -4.05 9.57 7.11
N ALA A 92 -5.32 9.58 6.71
CA ALA A 92 -6.22 10.72 6.83
C ALA A 92 -7.40 10.43 7.78
N SER A 93 -7.18 9.60 8.77
CA SER A 93 -8.20 9.20 9.74
C SER A 93 -7.91 9.80 11.11
N LYS A 94 -8.98 10.11 11.85
CA LYS A 94 -8.95 10.47 13.28
C LYS A 94 -9.56 9.35 14.09
N VAL A 95 -9.10 9.19 15.32
CA VAL A 95 -9.78 8.34 16.29
C VAL A 95 -11.00 9.09 16.82
N ASP A 96 -12.17 8.52 16.65
CA ASP A 96 -13.34 8.91 17.43
C ASP A 96 -13.16 8.39 18.86
N TYR A 97 -12.76 9.27 19.74
CA TYR A 97 -12.49 8.91 21.13
C TYR A 97 -13.77 8.57 21.92
N THR A 98 -14.95 8.80 21.35
CA THR A 98 -16.23 8.40 21.96
C THR A 98 -16.51 6.92 21.75
N THR A 99 -16.23 6.43 20.56
CA THR A 99 -16.47 5.03 20.16
C THR A 99 -15.21 4.19 20.15
N GLY A 100 -14.03 4.82 20.15
CA GLY A 100 -12.73 4.18 19.92
C GLY A 100 -12.49 3.77 18.46
N ALA A 101 -13.44 4.06 17.57
CA ALA A 101 -13.33 3.73 16.16
C ALA A 101 -12.41 4.72 15.43
N VAL A 102 -11.71 4.24 14.40
CA VAL A 102 -10.99 5.08 13.47
C VAL A 102 -11.96 5.50 12.36
N THR A 103 -12.18 6.80 12.23
CA THR A 103 -13.06 7.37 11.20
C THR A 103 -12.25 8.20 10.22
N ALA A 104 -12.53 8.05 8.94
CA ALA A 104 -11.90 8.83 7.90
C ALA A 104 -12.53 10.24 7.87
N GLN A 105 -11.92 11.20 8.60
CA GLN A 105 -12.48 12.54 8.84
C GLN A 105 -11.55 13.70 8.49
N PHE A 106 -10.34 13.44 7.99
CA PHE A 106 -9.48 14.54 7.55
C PHE A 106 -9.89 15.06 6.17
N GLU A 107 -10.03 16.37 6.07
CA GLU A 107 -9.92 17.01 4.76
C GLU A 107 -8.45 16.96 4.30
N PRO A 108 -8.20 16.75 3.00
CA PRO A 108 -6.84 16.60 2.50
C PRO A 108 -5.89 17.75 2.84
N SER A 109 -6.39 18.98 2.97
CA SER A 109 -5.63 20.13 3.40
C SER A 109 -5.11 20.01 4.85
N GLU A 110 -5.90 19.40 5.74
CA GLU A 110 -5.48 19.20 7.13
C GLU A 110 -4.29 18.25 7.26
N LEU A 111 -4.17 17.28 6.35
CA LEU A 111 -3.01 16.37 6.32
C LEU A 111 -1.71 17.12 6.08
N VAL A 112 -1.72 18.09 5.16
CA VAL A 112 -0.56 18.94 4.84
C VAL A 112 -0.24 19.91 5.98
N GLU A 113 -1.27 20.48 6.61
CA GLU A 113 -1.09 21.39 7.77
C GLU A 113 -0.42 20.69 8.97
N HIS A 114 -0.59 19.37 9.10
CA HIS A 114 0.03 18.59 10.17
C HIS A 114 1.50 18.19 9.91
N VAL A 115 2.00 18.42 8.68
CA VAL A 115 3.36 18.07 8.26
C VAL A 115 3.98 19.28 7.53
N PRO A 116 4.34 20.36 8.25
CA PRO A 116 4.82 21.59 7.65
C PRO A 116 6.11 21.43 6.83
N GLU A 117 6.92 20.41 7.13
CA GLU A 117 8.15 20.08 6.42
C GLU A 117 7.92 19.82 4.92
N LEU A 118 6.72 19.39 4.56
CA LEU A 118 6.35 19.15 3.16
C LEU A 118 6.42 20.42 2.30
N GLN A 119 6.13 21.58 2.88
CA GLN A 119 6.13 22.87 2.19
C GLN A 119 7.56 23.34 1.82
N GLU A 120 8.57 22.76 2.45
CA GLU A 120 9.98 23.03 2.11
C GLU A 120 10.44 22.14 0.93
N ILE A 121 9.71 21.04 0.64
CA ILE A 121 10.07 20.05 -0.38
C ILE A 121 9.33 20.33 -1.70
N ALA A 122 8.04 20.68 -1.65
CA ALA A 122 7.19 20.83 -2.84
C ALA A 122 6.03 21.80 -2.62
N ASN A 123 5.53 22.36 -3.73
CA ASN A 123 4.17 22.90 -3.77
C ASN A 123 3.19 21.74 -3.82
N LEU A 124 2.26 21.68 -2.88
CA LEU A 124 1.32 20.56 -2.78
C LEU A 124 -0.03 20.95 -3.36
N ASP A 125 -0.48 20.17 -4.32
CA ASP A 125 -1.79 20.27 -4.94
C ASP A 125 -2.62 19.05 -4.54
N VAL A 126 -3.63 19.24 -3.68
CA VAL A 126 -4.32 18.11 -3.02
C VAL A 126 -5.70 17.88 -3.61
N HIS A 127 -5.94 16.68 -4.12
CA HIS A 127 -7.18 16.27 -4.74
C HIS A 127 -7.78 15.04 -4.07
N LYS A 128 -8.99 15.18 -3.57
CA LYS A 128 -9.78 14.07 -3.00
C LYS A 128 -10.59 13.40 -4.08
N ILE A 129 -10.36 12.11 -4.31
CA ILE A 129 -11.15 11.30 -5.24
C ILE A 129 -12.03 10.28 -4.51
N GLY A 130 -11.80 10.07 -3.22
CA GLY A 130 -12.58 9.15 -2.42
C GLY A 130 -12.28 9.27 -0.93
N ASN A 131 -13.01 8.49 -0.16
CA ASN A 131 -12.80 8.30 1.27
C ASN A 131 -13.16 6.85 1.62
N MET A 132 -12.35 5.91 1.10
CA MET A 132 -12.66 4.49 1.12
C MET A 132 -11.73 3.74 2.07
N PHE A 133 -12.24 2.69 2.68
CA PHE A 133 -11.38 1.63 3.19
C PHE A 133 -10.75 0.90 2.01
N SER A 134 -9.51 0.46 2.16
CA SER A 134 -8.77 -0.15 1.05
C SER A 134 -9.36 -1.48 0.56
N GLU A 135 -10.00 -2.23 1.44
CA GLU A 135 -10.70 -3.49 1.13
C GLU A 135 -11.95 -3.29 0.26
N ASP A 136 -12.47 -2.06 0.19
CA ASP A 136 -13.62 -1.70 -0.66
C ASP A 136 -13.19 -1.25 -2.08
N ILE A 137 -11.89 -1.13 -2.33
CA ILE A 137 -11.35 -0.75 -3.63
C ILE A 137 -11.65 -1.85 -4.67
N ARG A 138 -12.13 -1.42 -5.84
CA ARG A 138 -12.45 -2.25 -7.00
C ARG A 138 -11.72 -1.74 -8.25
N PRO A 139 -11.70 -2.49 -9.36
CA PRO A 139 -11.04 -2.06 -10.61
C PRO A 139 -11.52 -0.70 -11.13
N SER A 140 -12.79 -0.34 -10.94
CA SER A 140 -13.32 1.01 -11.23
C SER A 140 -12.59 2.11 -10.48
N HIS A 141 -12.23 1.88 -9.22
CA HIS A 141 -11.44 2.82 -8.43
C HIS A 141 -9.98 2.90 -8.90
N TRP A 142 -9.40 1.78 -9.39
CA TRP A 142 -8.08 1.83 -10.04
C TRP A 142 -8.11 2.76 -11.25
N ASN A 143 -9.16 2.67 -12.09
CA ASN A 143 -9.33 3.56 -13.24
C ASN A 143 -9.45 5.02 -12.82
N GLN A 144 -10.18 5.33 -11.73
CA GLN A 144 -10.27 6.69 -11.19
C GLN A 144 -8.92 7.23 -10.72
N ILE A 145 -8.10 6.40 -10.05
CA ILE A 145 -6.75 6.75 -9.63
C ILE A 145 -5.87 7.00 -10.87
N ILE A 146 -5.93 6.12 -11.87
CA ILE A 146 -5.19 6.26 -13.13
C ILE A 146 -5.57 7.56 -13.83
N ASP A 147 -6.87 7.88 -13.94
CA ASP A 147 -7.35 9.15 -14.51
C ASP A 147 -6.81 10.36 -13.74
N ALA A 148 -6.76 10.27 -12.42
CA ALA A 148 -6.23 11.35 -11.58
C ALA A 148 -4.72 11.53 -11.77
N THR A 149 -3.94 10.44 -11.95
CA THR A 149 -2.51 10.53 -12.26
C THR A 149 -2.26 11.14 -13.64
N GLU A 150 -3.03 10.77 -14.66
CA GLU A 150 -2.95 11.37 -16.00
C GLU A 150 -3.21 12.88 -15.95
N ARG A 151 -4.28 13.28 -15.24
CA ARG A 151 -4.60 14.71 -15.06
C ARG A 151 -3.48 15.46 -14.36
N ALA A 152 -2.90 14.89 -13.29
CA ALA A 152 -1.79 15.51 -12.60
C ALA A 152 -0.61 15.83 -13.53
N PHE A 153 -0.22 14.87 -14.36
CA PHE A 153 0.86 15.10 -15.33
C PHE A 153 0.47 16.06 -16.46
N THR A 154 -0.80 16.03 -16.90
CA THR A 154 -1.31 16.99 -17.90
C THR A 154 -1.28 18.42 -17.36
N ASP A 155 -1.54 18.59 -16.07
CA ASP A 155 -1.51 19.89 -15.37
C ASP A 155 -0.08 20.34 -15.02
N GLY A 156 0.95 19.53 -15.38
CA GLY A 156 2.36 19.88 -15.20
C GLY A 156 2.96 19.53 -13.85
N CYS A 157 2.31 18.67 -13.06
CA CYS A 157 2.90 18.18 -11.82
C CYS A 157 4.17 17.36 -12.09
N ALA A 158 5.21 17.56 -11.29
CA ALA A 158 6.49 16.86 -11.40
C ALA A 158 6.41 15.41 -10.91
N GLY A 159 5.47 15.14 -10.00
CA GLY A 159 5.23 13.81 -9.44
C GLY A 159 3.85 13.72 -8.79
N VAL A 160 3.48 12.51 -8.45
CA VAL A 160 2.18 12.19 -7.84
C VAL A 160 2.39 11.34 -6.59
N VAL A 161 1.67 11.68 -5.53
CA VAL A 161 1.56 10.87 -4.31
C VAL A 161 0.12 10.42 -4.16
N VAL A 162 -0.11 9.11 -4.01
CA VAL A 162 -1.43 8.53 -3.77
C VAL A 162 -1.51 8.08 -2.32
N THR A 163 -2.34 8.72 -1.50
CA THR A 163 -2.61 8.25 -0.15
C THR A 163 -3.72 7.20 -0.18
N HIS A 164 -3.47 6.06 0.48
CA HIS A 164 -4.30 4.87 0.34
C HIS A 164 -4.35 4.07 1.65
N GLY A 165 -5.45 3.37 1.90
CA GLY A 165 -5.51 2.41 3.02
C GLY A 165 -4.55 1.24 2.80
N THR A 166 -3.92 0.76 3.88
CA THR A 166 -2.75 -0.12 3.77
C THR A 166 -3.05 -1.56 3.36
N ASP A 167 -4.28 -2.08 3.54
CA ASP A 167 -4.55 -3.51 3.34
C ASP A 167 -4.43 -3.95 1.87
N THR A 168 -4.85 -3.11 0.93
CA THR A 168 -4.73 -3.38 -0.51
C THR A 168 -3.85 -2.38 -1.27
N LEU A 169 -3.08 -1.55 -0.54
CA LEU A 169 -2.21 -0.53 -1.13
C LEU A 169 -1.27 -1.11 -2.21
N HIS A 170 -0.60 -2.23 -1.91
CA HIS A 170 0.32 -2.89 -2.84
C HIS A 170 -0.37 -3.47 -4.08
N ILE A 171 -1.64 -3.85 -3.97
CA ILE A 171 -2.45 -4.33 -5.09
C ILE A 171 -2.77 -3.16 -6.02
N THR A 172 -3.31 -2.07 -5.46
CA THR A 172 -3.64 -0.85 -6.23
C THR A 172 -2.39 -0.22 -6.86
N ALA A 173 -1.27 -0.17 -6.12
CA ALA A 173 0.00 0.32 -6.66
C ALA A 173 0.50 -0.53 -7.84
N SER A 174 0.39 -1.87 -7.75
CA SER A 174 0.69 -2.78 -8.87
C SER A 174 -0.23 -2.52 -10.06
N ALA A 175 -1.54 -2.28 -9.83
CA ALA A 175 -2.49 -1.98 -10.90
C ALA A 175 -2.11 -0.69 -11.65
N VAL A 176 -1.75 0.36 -10.93
CA VAL A 176 -1.30 1.62 -11.56
C VAL A 176 0.03 1.41 -12.29
N ALA A 177 0.95 0.59 -11.78
CA ALA A 177 2.21 0.27 -12.44
C ALA A 177 1.99 -0.44 -13.79
N PHE A 178 1.15 -1.48 -13.83
CA PHE A 178 0.81 -2.17 -15.10
C PHE A 178 0.06 -1.25 -16.05
N ALA A 179 -0.84 -0.39 -15.57
CA ALA A 179 -1.56 0.56 -16.41
C ALA A 179 -0.61 1.51 -17.16
N TRP A 180 0.42 2.02 -16.50
CA TRP A 180 1.38 2.94 -17.11
C TRP A 180 2.45 2.23 -17.96
N CYS A 181 2.96 1.09 -17.50
CA CYS A 181 4.15 0.47 -18.11
C CYS A 181 3.87 -0.86 -18.82
N GLY A 182 2.74 -1.51 -18.57
CA GLY A 182 2.45 -2.85 -19.10
C GLY A 182 2.40 -2.95 -20.62
N ASN A 183 2.09 -1.84 -21.31
CA ASN A 183 2.11 -1.74 -22.79
C ASN A 183 3.43 -1.16 -23.34
N GLY A 184 4.51 -1.15 -22.54
CA GLY A 184 5.82 -0.67 -22.98
C GLY A 184 6.03 0.84 -22.86
N GLY A 185 5.10 1.57 -22.23
CA GLY A 185 5.22 2.99 -21.96
C GLY A 185 5.96 3.30 -20.65
N ASN A 186 6.03 4.59 -20.33
CA ASN A 186 6.56 5.13 -19.09
C ASN A 186 5.80 6.39 -18.71
N PRO A 187 5.41 6.61 -17.44
CA PRO A 187 4.72 7.86 -17.05
C PRO A 187 5.66 9.07 -17.16
N PRO A 188 5.09 10.30 -17.27
CA PRO A 188 5.90 11.51 -17.35
C PRO A 188 6.71 11.81 -16.09
N GLY A 189 6.28 11.29 -14.92
CA GLY A 189 6.94 11.51 -13.64
C GLY A 189 6.73 10.33 -12.69
N ARG A 190 7.16 10.49 -11.44
CA ARG A 190 7.14 9.46 -10.41
C ARG A 190 5.76 9.39 -9.76
N ILE A 191 5.33 8.18 -9.43
CA ILE A 191 4.09 7.91 -8.70
C ILE A 191 4.43 7.15 -7.44
N ALA A 192 4.14 7.70 -6.26
CA ALA A 192 4.39 7.08 -4.98
C ALA A 192 3.08 6.80 -4.24
N PHE A 193 2.85 5.55 -3.87
CA PHE A 193 1.78 5.16 -2.97
C PHE A 193 2.25 5.20 -1.54
N VAL A 194 1.38 5.69 -0.65
CA VAL A 194 1.68 5.85 0.76
C VAL A 194 0.44 5.59 1.61
N GLY A 195 0.66 5.00 2.76
CA GLY A 195 -0.37 4.79 3.76
C GLY A 195 0.17 5.00 5.17
N SER A 196 -0.64 4.70 6.18
CA SER A 196 -0.23 4.70 7.56
C SER A 196 -0.88 3.54 8.31
N GLN A 197 -0.11 2.87 9.17
CA GLN A 197 -0.62 1.82 10.05
C GLN A 197 -1.34 2.41 11.27
N ARG A 198 -1.00 3.64 11.63
CA ARG A 198 -1.59 4.35 12.75
C ARG A 198 -2.10 5.71 12.31
N SER A 199 -3.29 6.07 12.80
CA SER A 199 -3.88 7.38 12.52
C SER A 199 -2.94 8.52 12.95
N SER A 200 -3.00 9.62 12.22
CA SER A 200 -2.10 10.77 12.41
C SER A 200 -2.23 11.45 13.78
N ASP A 201 -3.36 11.25 14.46
CA ASP A 201 -3.63 11.78 15.81
C ASP A 201 -3.13 10.88 16.95
N ARG A 202 -2.52 9.72 16.64
CA ARG A 202 -1.92 8.85 17.65
C ARG A 202 -0.44 9.12 17.82
N ALA A 203 0.03 8.96 19.05
CA ALA A 203 1.46 8.85 19.33
C ALA A 203 2.07 7.70 18.54
N SER A 204 3.33 7.85 18.11
CA SER A 204 4.02 6.89 17.23
C SER A 204 3.31 6.62 15.89
N SER A 205 2.53 7.60 15.38
CA SER A 205 2.00 7.54 14.02
C SER A 205 3.15 7.51 13.01
N ASP A 206 3.00 6.68 11.99
CA ASP A 206 3.92 6.59 10.86
C ASP A 206 3.51 7.51 9.69
N ALA A 207 2.40 8.24 9.82
CA ALA A 207 1.80 9.01 8.73
C ALA A 207 2.73 10.11 8.20
N ALA A 208 3.30 10.93 9.08
CA ALA A 208 4.12 12.07 8.69
C ALA A 208 5.38 11.64 7.93
N GLN A 209 6.17 10.72 8.50
CA GLN A 209 7.41 10.25 7.88
C GLN A 209 7.15 9.49 6.58
N ASN A 210 6.09 8.65 6.51
CA ASN A 210 5.71 7.98 5.27
C ASN A 210 5.35 9.00 4.18
N LEU A 211 4.59 10.06 4.52
CA LEU A 211 4.19 11.09 3.57
C LEU A 211 5.38 11.94 3.11
N ILE A 212 6.24 12.38 4.03
CA ILE A 212 7.49 13.10 3.71
C ILE A 212 8.33 12.27 2.73
N SER A 213 8.50 10.99 3.01
CA SER A 213 9.27 10.08 2.16
C SER A 213 8.66 9.92 0.77
N ALA A 214 7.33 9.81 0.66
CA ALA A 214 6.64 9.69 -0.63
C ALA A 214 6.78 10.98 -1.46
N VAL A 215 6.61 12.16 -0.84
CA VAL A 215 6.80 13.47 -1.51
C VAL A 215 8.26 13.65 -1.92
N LYS A 216 9.22 13.30 -1.05
CA LYS A 216 10.66 13.36 -1.37
C LYS A 216 11.00 12.50 -2.59
N TRP A 217 10.47 11.28 -2.68
CA TRP A 217 10.62 10.45 -3.88
C TRP A 217 9.96 11.07 -5.11
N ALA A 218 8.76 11.60 -4.98
CA ALA A 218 8.03 12.23 -6.09
C ALA A 218 8.77 13.44 -6.69
N VAL A 219 9.56 14.15 -5.87
CA VAL A 219 10.36 15.31 -6.27
C VAL A 219 11.75 14.90 -6.76
N GLU A 220 12.51 14.18 -5.93
CA GLU A 220 13.95 13.96 -6.13
C GLU A 220 14.29 12.54 -6.62
N GLY A 221 13.35 11.61 -6.59
CA GLY A 221 13.55 10.27 -7.15
C GLY A 221 14.04 10.36 -8.59
N PRO A 222 14.76 9.37 -9.09
CA PRO A 222 15.18 9.36 -10.49
C PRO A 222 13.97 9.24 -11.42
N GLN A 223 14.09 9.74 -12.65
CA GLN A 223 13.06 9.53 -13.67
C GLN A 223 12.84 8.02 -13.87
N PRO A 224 11.59 7.55 -13.92
CA PRO A 224 11.31 6.13 -14.13
C PRO A 224 11.92 5.57 -15.40
N THR A 225 12.34 4.32 -15.35
CA THR A 225 12.82 3.61 -16.55
C THR A 225 11.68 2.90 -17.29
N GLY A 226 10.62 2.51 -16.56
CA GLY A 226 9.54 1.66 -17.06
C GLY A 226 9.90 0.17 -17.20
N GLU A 227 11.13 -0.22 -16.87
CA GLU A 227 11.64 -1.60 -16.96
C GLU A 227 12.17 -2.16 -15.63
N LEU A 228 12.30 -1.33 -14.61
CA LEU A 228 12.82 -1.71 -13.29
C LEU A 228 11.77 -1.67 -12.20
N SER A 229 10.49 -1.69 -12.56
CA SER A 229 9.35 -1.54 -11.64
C SER A 229 9.42 -0.27 -10.79
N ASP A 230 10.02 0.77 -11.32
CA ASP A 230 10.38 2.02 -10.65
C ASP A 230 9.41 3.20 -10.94
N ALA A 231 8.48 3.00 -11.87
CA ALA A 231 7.52 4.03 -12.27
C ALA A 231 6.46 4.30 -11.18
N VAL A 232 6.07 3.24 -10.46
CA VAL A 232 5.14 3.31 -9.34
C VAL A 232 5.78 2.60 -8.16
N VAL A 233 5.87 3.30 -7.03
CA VAL A 233 6.53 2.80 -5.83
C VAL A 233 5.59 2.83 -4.61
N VAL A 234 5.95 2.08 -3.59
CA VAL A 234 5.32 2.12 -2.27
C VAL A 234 6.32 2.65 -1.26
N SER A 235 5.96 3.74 -0.56
CA SER A 235 6.77 4.39 0.46
C SER A 235 6.20 4.10 1.84
N MET A 236 6.93 3.34 2.67
CA MET A 236 6.51 2.95 4.01
C MET A 236 7.71 2.82 4.94
N HIS A 237 7.47 2.86 6.26
CA HIS A 237 8.52 2.70 7.28
C HIS A 237 9.43 1.50 7.02
N LYS A 238 10.73 1.73 7.13
CA LYS A 238 11.78 0.71 6.95
C LYS A 238 11.85 -0.26 8.13
N THR A 239 11.71 0.28 9.33
CA THR A 239 11.71 -0.45 10.60
C THR A 239 10.51 -0.04 11.46
N SER A 240 10.38 -0.60 12.65
CA SER A 240 9.40 -0.13 13.64
C SER A 240 9.77 1.21 14.27
N ASP A 241 11.02 1.67 14.10
CA ASP A 241 11.54 2.91 14.65
C ASP A 241 11.37 4.06 13.67
N ASP A 242 11.44 5.30 14.17
CA ASP A 242 11.42 6.50 13.36
C ASP A 242 12.75 6.71 12.60
N GLY A 243 12.75 7.61 11.62
CA GLY A 243 13.94 8.11 10.95
C GLY A 243 14.24 7.47 9.59
N ALA A 244 13.55 6.43 9.17
CA ALA A 244 13.78 5.84 7.86
C ALA A 244 12.53 5.21 7.23
N CYS A 245 12.32 5.51 5.95
CA CYS A 245 11.31 4.85 5.11
C CYS A 245 11.98 4.16 3.92
N SER A 246 11.43 3.03 3.50
CA SER A 246 11.86 2.31 2.31
C SER A 246 10.97 2.66 1.13
N ILE A 247 11.57 2.78 -0.04
CA ILE A 247 10.91 2.92 -1.33
C ILE A 247 10.96 1.55 -2.02
N HIS A 248 9.81 0.95 -2.22
CA HIS A 248 9.66 -0.37 -2.81
C HIS A 248 9.06 -0.29 -4.21
N ALA A 249 9.51 -1.15 -5.11
CA ALA A 249 8.81 -1.41 -6.36
C ALA A 249 7.38 -1.91 -6.09
N ALA A 250 6.38 -1.35 -6.76
CA ALA A 250 4.97 -1.68 -6.50
C ALA A 250 4.66 -3.18 -6.69
N THR A 251 5.25 -3.82 -7.70
CA THR A 251 5.05 -5.25 -8.00
C THR A 251 5.89 -6.19 -7.14
N GLY A 252 6.86 -5.66 -6.41
CA GLY A 252 7.81 -6.40 -5.57
C GLY A 252 7.63 -6.16 -4.07
N VAL A 253 6.48 -5.68 -3.62
CA VAL A 253 6.21 -5.40 -2.20
C VAL A 253 4.90 -6.01 -1.75
N ARG A 254 4.84 -6.38 -0.46
CA ARG A 254 3.62 -6.88 0.16
C ARG A 254 3.48 -6.40 1.60
N LYS A 255 2.23 -6.18 2.06
CA LYS A 255 1.92 -6.01 3.47
C LYS A 255 2.01 -7.38 4.17
N LEU A 256 3.00 -7.58 5.04
CA LEU A 256 3.26 -8.85 5.73
C LEU A 256 2.83 -8.87 7.19
N HIS A 257 2.39 -7.74 7.73
CA HIS A 257 1.89 -7.66 9.10
C HIS A 257 0.63 -6.80 9.15
N SER A 258 -0.33 -7.20 9.96
CA SER A 258 -1.64 -6.54 10.04
C SER A 258 -1.59 -5.09 10.56
N SER A 259 -0.58 -4.73 11.40
CA SER A 259 -0.60 -3.44 12.12
C SER A 259 0.77 -2.82 12.45
N ARG A 260 1.92 -3.46 12.12
CA ARG A 260 3.25 -2.89 12.38
C ARG A 260 3.54 -1.75 11.42
N ARG A 261 4.29 -0.72 11.85
CA ARG A 261 4.73 0.39 11.00
C ARG A 261 5.55 -0.10 9.81
N ASP A 262 6.44 -1.08 10.03
CA ASP A 262 7.26 -1.76 9.02
C ASP A 262 6.57 -2.99 8.40
N ALA A 263 5.26 -2.94 8.23
CA ALA A 263 4.47 -4.05 7.68
C ALA A 263 4.77 -4.36 6.21
N PHE A 264 5.23 -3.38 5.45
CA PHE A 264 5.55 -3.55 4.03
C PHE A 264 6.97 -4.05 3.85
N ARG A 265 7.11 -5.17 3.15
CA ARG A 265 8.40 -5.81 2.92
C ARG A 265 8.55 -6.20 1.46
N PRO A 266 9.77 -6.15 0.92
CA PRO A 266 10.03 -6.61 -0.42
C PRO A 266 9.81 -8.13 -0.54
N VAL A 267 9.34 -8.57 -1.70
CA VAL A 267 9.11 -9.98 -2.05
C VAL A 267 9.99 -10.31 -3.24
N ASN A 268 10.95 -11.22 -3.04
CA ASN A 268 11.90 -11.68 -4.07
C ASN A 268 12.77 -10.58 -4.71
N THR A 269 12.81 -9.41 -4.13
CA THR A 269 13.58 -8.24 -4.58
C THR A 269 14.04 -7.44 -3.37
N MET A 270 14.73 -6.34 -3.60
CA MET A 270 15.14 -5.39 -2.57
C MET A 270 14.44 -4.03 -2.75
N PRO A 271 14.40 -3.16 -1.73
CA PRO A 271 13.95 -1.79 -1.90
C PRO A 271 14.76 -1.05 -2.98
N LEU A 272 14.17 -0.08 -3.64
CA LEU A 272 14.85 0.77 -4.63
C LEU A 272 15.69 1.87 -3.95
N ALA A 273 15.19 2.38 -2.82
CA ALA A 273 15.83 3.46 -2.07
C ALA A 273 15.42 3.44 -0.60
N THR A 274 16.16 4.21 0.19
CA THR A 274 15.83 4.57 1.56
C THR A 274 15.74 6.10 1.66
N VAL A 275 14.69 6.62 2.30
CA VAL A 275 14.61 8.02 2.71
C VAL A 275 14.93 8.10 4.19
N LEU A 276 15.99 8.81 4.52
CA LEU A 276 16.39 9.10 5.90
C LEU A 276 15.76 10.43 6.33
N ILE A 277 15.16 10.44 7.50
CA ILE A 277 14.42 11.60 8.03
C ILE A 277 14.93 11.84 9.45
N ASP A 278 15.57 12.96 9.66
CA ASP A 278 15.87 13.50 10.96
C ASP A 278 15.23 14.88 11.16
N ASN A 279 15.40 15.50 12.32
CA ASN A 279 14.75 16.76 12.68
C ASN A 279 15.17 17.94 11.79
N GLU A 280 16.28 17.83 11.06
CA GLU A 280 16.87 18.93 10.29
C GLU A 280 17.01 18.60 8.79
N ASN A 281 16.88 17.32 8.42
CA ASN A 281 17.20 16.89 7.06
C ASN A 281 16.36 15.70 6.58
N VAL A 282 16.00 15.74 5.30
CA VAL A 282 15.35 14.62 4.58
C VAL A 282 16.21 14.24 3.40
N ALA A 283 16.86 13.10 3.45
CA ALA A 283 17.81 12.62 2.44
C ALA A 283 17.33 11.36 1.74
N LEU A 284 17.31 11.39 0.40
CA LEU A 284 17.04 10.22 -0.45
C LEU A 284 18.36 9.52 -0.78
N GLN A 285 18.42 8.21 -0.51
CA GLN A 285 19.57 7.35 -0.84
C GLN A 285 19.09 6.20 -1.71
N LEU A 286 19.58 6.11 -2.94
CA LEU A 286 19.32 4.98 -3.83
C LEU A 286 20.08 3.75 -3.32
N GLU A 287 19.45 2.59 -3.39
CA GLU A 287 20.13 1.33 -3.13
C GLU A 287 21.08 1.00 -4.30
N HIS A 288 22.26 0.49 -3.98
CA HIS A 288 23.34 0.29 -4.96
C HIS A 288 22.92 -0.56 -6.16
N HIS A 289 22.24 -1.68 -5.92
CA HIS A 289 21.75 -2.56 -6.99
C HIS A 289 20.80 -1.86 -7.97
N TYR A 290 19.95 -0.95 -7.45
CA TYR A 290 19.00 -0.18 -8.26
C TYR A 290 19.73 0.89 -9.09
N ASP A 291 20.68 1.61 -8.48
CA ASP A 291 21.47 2.63 -9.18
C ASP A 291 22.30 2.00 -10.32
N GLU A 292 22.95 0.86 -10.08
CA GLU A 292 23.63 0.12 -11.12
C GLU A 292 22.72 -0.34 -12.25
N ALA A 293 21.55 -0.93 -11.91
CA ALA A 293 20.58 -1.39 -12.90
C ALA A 293 20.07 -0.24 -13.78
N ARG A 294 19.78 0.92 -13.18
CA ARG A 294 19.36 2.11 -13.93
C ARG A 294 20.40 2.61 -14.89
N ASN A 295 21.67 2.64 -14.48
CA ASN A 295 22.78 3.08 -15.33
C ASN A 295 22.98 2.13 -16.53
N ALA A 296 22.55 0.88 -16.42
CA ALA A 296 22.59 -0.12 -17.49
C ALA A 296 21.32 -0.17 -18.34
N THR A 297 20.22 0.46 -17.90
CA THR A 297 18.89 0.39 -18.54
C THR A 297 18.58 1.66 -19.31
N LYS A 298 18.16 1.51 -20.57
CA LYS A 298 17.63 2.65 -21.35
C LYS A 298 16.18 2.90 -20.97
N PRO A 299 15.83 4.10 -20.51
CA PRO A 299 14.44 4.44 -20.22
C PRO A 299 13.54 4.28 -21.45
N ARG A 300 12.30 3.83 -21.21
CA ARG A 300 11.26 3.78 -22.23
C ARG A 300 10.75 5.16 -22.59
N ASP A 301 10.09 5.25 -23.73
CA ASP A 301 9.44 6.48 -24.16
C ASP A 301 8.29 6.85 -23.21
N VAL A 302 8.20 8.14 -22.93
CA VAL A 302 7.14 8.69 -22.08
C VAL A 302 5.82 8.63 -22.81
N THR A 303 4.78 8.12 -22.15
CA THR A 303 3.40 8.14 -22.63
C THR A 303 2.56 9.10 -21.81
N SER A 304 1.61 9.79 -22.44
CA SER A 304 0.65 10.65 -21.78
C SER A 304 -0.63 9.90 -21.34
N LYS A 305 -0.76 8.64 -21.74
CA LYS A 305 -1.94 7.81 -21.49
C LYS A 305 -1.53 6.46 -20.94
N ALA A 306 -2.20 6.07 -19.85
CA ALA A 306 -2.11 4.75 -19.27
C ALA A 306 -3.24 3.85 -19.80
N ALA A 307 -3.06 2.54 -19.71
CA ALA A 307 -4.12 1.59 -19.98
C ALA A 307 -5.21 1.60 -18.91
N ARG A 308 -6.32 0.93 -19.15
CA ARG A 308 -7.45 0.82 -18.22
C ARG A 308 -7.76 -0.64 -17.92
N TYR A 309 -8.43 -0.85 -16.82
CA TYR A 309 -8.97 -2.15 -16.41
C TYR A 309 -10.43 -2.26 -16.82
N ASN A 310 -10.80 -3.41 -17.40
CA ASN A 310 -12.19 -3.76 -17.62
C ASN A 310 -12.80 -4.23 -16.29
N GLU A 311 -13.81 -3.54 -15.82
CA GLU A 311 -14.48 -3.77 -14.53
C GLU A 311 -15.30 -5.08 -14.52
N GLU A 312 -15.66 -5.60 -15.69
CA GLU A 312 -16.42 -6.84 -15.86
C GLU A 312 -15.54 -8.11 -15.78
N VAL A 313 -14.21 -7.97 -15.84
CA VAL A 313 -13.30 -9.12 -15.72
C VAL A 313 -13.41 -9.76 -14.35
N THR A 314 -13.69 -11.04 -14.33
CA THR A 314 -13.88 -11.86 -13.14
C THR A 314 -12.79 -12.90 -12.99
N ILE A 315 -12.10 -12.87 -11.85
CA ILE A 315 -11.02 -13.82 -11.53
C ILE A 315 -11.38 -14.54 -10.23
N ARG A 316 -11.45 -15.87 -10.27
CA ARG A 316 -11.63 -16.67 -9.08
C ARG A 316 -10.29 -17.15 -8.54
N GLN A 317 -10.07 -16.99 -7.23
CA GLN A 317 -8.87 -17.45 -6.56
C GLN A 317 -9.19 -18.64 -5.65
N MET A 318 -8.29 -19.64 -5.64
CA MET A 318 -8.38 -20.87 -4.84
C MET A 318 -7.04 -21.19 -4.20
N ILE A 319 -7.06 -22.00 -3.15
CA ILE A 319 -5.86 -22.42 -2.41
C ILE A 319 -5.67 -23.91 -2.57
N ALA A 320 -4.52 -24.35 -3.10
CA ALA A 320 -4.17 -25.75 -3.17
C ALA A 320 -3.84 -26.30 -1.78
N GLY A 321 -4.28 -27.53 -1.55
CA GLY A 321 -4.08 -28.24 -0.29
C GLY A 321 -5.05 -29.42 -0.17
N PRO A 322 -5.18 -30.02 1.02
CA PRO A 322 -6.01 -31.21 1.23
C PRO A 322 -7.51 -31.01 0.91
N TRP A 323 -7.95 -29.77 0.83
CA TRP A 323 -9.37 -29.43 0.61
C TRP A 323 -9.70 -28.99 -0.81
N LEU A 324 -8.70 -28.82 -1.69
CA LEU A 324 -8.98 -28.49 -3.09
C LEU A 324 -9.61 -29.69 -3.79
N THR A 325 -10.80 -29.52 -4.31
CA THR A 325 -11.62 -30.58 -4.90
C THR A 325 -11.90 -30.35 -6.38
N THR A 326 -12.17 -31.43 -7.11
CA THR A 326 -12.62 -31.39 -8.50
C THR A 326 -13.87 -30.51 -8.66
N LYS A 327 -14.82 -30.65 -7.72
CA LYS A 327 -16.07 -29.88 -7.76
C LYS A 327 -15.83 -28.35 -7.69
N GLU A 328 -14.87 -27.88 -6.90
CA GLU A 328 -14.57 -26.43 -6.83
C GLU A 328 -14.06 -25.89 -8.18
N ILE A 329 -13.25 -26.69 -8.89
CA ILE A 329 -12.76 -26.34 -10.24
C ILE A 329 -13.92 -26.30 -11.23
N GLU A 330 -14.78 -27.33 -11.23
CA GLU A 330 -15.93 -27.42 -12.12
C GLU A 330 -16.96 -26.31 -11.85
N ASP A 331 -17.28 -26.03 -10.59
CA ASP A 331 -18.20 -24.95 -10.20
C ASP A 331 -17.63 -23.56 -10.60
N ALA A 332 -16.32 -23.37 -10.48
CA ALA A 332 -15.67 -22.13 -10.91
C ALA A 332 -15.76 -21.95 -12.43
N ALA A 333 -15.45 -22.98 -13.19
CA ALA A 333 -15.56 -22.96 -14.65
C ALA A 333 -17.02 -22.72 -15.09
N ALA A 334 -17.97 -23.40 -14.48
CA ALA A 334 -19.40 -23.26 -14.78
C ALA A 334 -19.97 -21.87 -14.41
N SER A 335 -19.33 -21.15 -13.48
CA SER A 335 -19.77 -19.80 -13.09
C SER A 335 -19.46 -18.70 -14.10
N GLY A 336 -18.73 -19.02 -15.19
CA GLY A 336 -18.42 -18.09 -16.27
C GLY A 336 -17.35 -17.06 -15.93
N VAL A 337 -16.42 -17.40 -15.02
CA VAL A 337 -15.27 -16.52 -14.73
C VAL A 337 -14.29 -16.50 -15.90
N ASP A 338 -13.60 -15.36 -16.08
CA ASP A 338 -12.64 -15.15 -17.17
C ASP A 338 -11.31 -15.85 -16.94
N ALA A 339 -10.94 -16.11 -15.67
CA ALA A 339 -9.73 -16.84 -15.32
C ALA A 339 -9.81 -17.45 -13.91
N LEU A 340 -8.97 -18.46 -13.68
CA LEU A 340 -8.68 -19.03 -12.37
C LEU A 340 -7.27 -18.67 -11.92
N VAL A 341 -7.10 -18.47 -10.62
CA VAL A 341 -5.80 -18.38 -9.96
C VAL A 341 -5.78 -19.42 -8.84
N ILE A 342 -4.78 -20.29 -8.85
CA ILE A 342 -4.63 -21.28 -7.80
C ILE A 342 -3.30 -21.04 -7.07
N HIS A 343 -3.39 -20.79 -5.77
CA HIS A 343 -2.24 -20.66 -4.91
C HIS A 343 -1.65 -22.03 -4.63
N GLY A 344 -0.59 -22.40 -5.38
CA GLY A 344 0.09 -23.68 -5.29
C GLY A 344 1.00 -23.80 -4.07
N THR A 345 1.26 -25.00 -3.63
CA THR A 345 2.19 -25.29 -2.53
C THR A 345 3.64 -25.28 -2.99
N GLY A 346 4.56 -24.88 -2.10
CA GLY A 346 6.01 -24.89 -2.38
C GLY A 346 6.35 -24.11 -3.65
N LEU A 347 6.83 -24.79 -4.66
CA LEU A 347 7.19 -24.21 -5.97
C LEU A 347 6.01 -24.03 -6.94
N GLY A 348 4.78 -24.02 -6.43
CA GLY A 348 3.56 -23.87 -7.22
C GLY A 348 2.89 -25.19 -7.58
N HIS A 349 2.95 -26.20 -6.71
CA HIS A 349 2.40 -27.52 -7.00
C HIS A 349 0.97 -27.70 -6.53
N LEU A 350 0.22 -28.53 -7.31
CA LEU A 350 -1.16 -28.94 -7.03
C LEU A 350 -1.22 -30.43 -6.68
N PRO A 351 -2.25 -30.91 -5.98
CA PRO A 351 -2.46 -32.33 -5.68
C PRO A 351 -3.05 -33.06 -6.91
N ILE A 352 -2.22 -33.38 -7.93
CA ILE A 352 -2.65 -33.93 -9.23
C ILE A 352 -2.01 -35.27 -9.57
N GLU A 353 -1.41 -35.96 -8.60
CA GLU A 353 -0.82 -37.30 -8.76
C GLU A 353 -1.26 -38.21 -7.64
N ASP A 354 -1.33 -39.51 -7.95
CA ASP A 354 -1.69 -40.58 -7.04
C ASP A 354 -0.71 -41.77 -7.16
N PRO A 355 0.54 -41.62 -6.67
CA PRO A 355 1.59 -42.60 -6.87
C PRO A 355 1.33 -43.95 -6.12
N ASN A 356 0.50 -43.92 -5.09
CA ASN A 356 0.21 -45.09 -4.26
C ASN A 356 -1.15 -45.75 -4.59
N ALA A 357 -1.93 -45.14 -5.48
CA ALA A 357 -3.31 -45.55 -5.80
C ALA A 357 -4.26 -45.51 -4.58
N ASP A 358 -4.06 -44.56 -3.69
CA ASP A 358 -4.87 -44.34 -2.49
C ASP A 358 -5.54 -42.95 -2.43
N ALA A 359 -5.33 -42.13 -3.47
CA ALA A 359 -5.89 -40.78 -3.60
C ALA A 359 -6.44 -40.51 -5.03
N PRO A 360 -7.40 -41.31 -5.53
CA PRO A 360 -7.92 -41.19 -6.89
C PRO A 360 -8.53 -39.83 -7.20
N GLN A 361 -9.02 -39.09 -6.20
CA GLN A 361 -9.51 -37.73 -6.33
C GLN A 361 -8.48 -36.76 -6.89
N ASN A 362 -7.19 -37.03 -6.72
CA ASN A 362 -6.12 -36.19 -7.31
C ASN A 362 -6.08 -36.36 -8.84
N ILE A 363 -6.35 -37.55 -9.34
CA ILE A 363 -6.42 -37.80 -10.79
C ILE A 363 -7.69 -37.19 -11.38
N GLU A 364 -8.82 -37.25 -10.65
CA GLU A 364 -10.05 -36.56 -11.05
C GLU A 364 -9.84 -35.05 -11.13
N LEU A 365 -9.15 -34.45 -10.13
CA LEU A 365 -8.78 -33.03 -10.13
C LEU A 365 -7.92 -32.67 -11.34
N ARG A 366 -6.91 -33.48 -11.66
CA ARG A 366 -6.09 -33.28 -12.85
C ARG A 366 -6.95 -33.28 -14.12
N HIS A 367 -7.83 -34.26 -14.31
CA HIS A 367 -8.71 -34.31 -15.48
C HIS A 367 -9.68 -33.13 -15.56
N ALA A 368 -10.12 -32.57 -14.42
CA ALA A 368 -10.93 -31.37 -14.43
C ALA A 368 -10.11 -30.14 -14.90
N LEU A 369 -8.86 -30.01 -14.44
CA LEU A 369 -7.95 -28.95 -14.87
C LEU A 369 -7.60 -29.04 -16.36
N GLU A 370 -7.38 -30.25 -16.88
CA GLU A 370 -7.10 -30.50 -18.30
C GLU A 370 -8.25 -30.08 -19.23
N LYS A 371 -9.49 -30.11 -18.74
CA LYS A 371 -10.70 -29.75 -19.49
C LYS A 371 -11.03 -28.26 -19.46
N LEU A 372 -10.30 -27.47 -18.67
CA LEU A 372 -10.56 -26.03 -18.56
C LEU A 372 -10.24 -25.32 -19.88
N ASN A 373 -11.16 -24.47 -20.33
CA ASN A 373 -11.00 -23.62 -21.49
C ASN A 373 -10.71 -22.15 -21.13
N ILE A 374 -10.40 -21.89 -19.86
CA ILE A 374 -10.08 -20.55 -19.33
C ILE A 374 -8.65 -20.53 -18.81
N PRO A 375 -7.95 -19.39 -18.90
CA PRO A 375 -6.61 -19.25 -18.36
C PRO A 375 -6.59 -19.61 -16.87
N THR A 376 -5.66 -20.50 -16.50
CA THR A 376 -5.47 -20.89 -15.10
C THR A 376 -4.02 -20.59 -14.69
N LEU A 377 -3.88 -19.62 -13.78
CA LEU A 377 -2.60 -19.15 -13.29
C LEU A 377 -2.26 -19.78 -11.95
N ILE A 378 -1.07 -20.32 -11.83
CA ILE A 378 -0.51 -20.77 -10.57
C ILE A 378 0.36 -19.66 -9.98
N VAL A 379 0.10 -19.31 -8.72
CA VAL A 379 0.92 -18.43 -7.88
C VAL A 379 1.33 -19.16 -6.62
N ASN A 380 2.32 -18.70 -5.89
CA ASN A 380 2.77 -19.38 -4.66
C ASN A 380 1.92 -19.01 -3.44
N GLN A 381 1.71 -19.98 -2.56
CA GLN A 381 1.33 -19.73 -1.16
C GLN A 381 2.52 -19.22 -0.35
N CYS A 382 3.72 -19.68 -0.67
CA CYS A 382 4.95 -19.15 -0.08
C CYS A 382 5.17 -17.71 -0.54
N ILE A 383 5.47 -16.83 0.41
CA ILE A 383 5.67 -15.40 0.12
C ILE A 383 6.97 -15.20 -0.65
N HIS A 384 8.02 -15.92 -0.29
CA HIS A 384 9.32 -15.88 -0.95
C HIS A 384 9.57 -17.13 -1.79
N GLY A 385 10.30 -16.96 -2.88
CA GLY A 385 10.62 -17.99 -3.85
C GLY A 385 9.76 -17.91 -5.12
N PRO A 386 10.25 -18.49 -6.24
CA PRO A 386 9.56 -18.47 -7.52
C PRO A 386 8.50 -19.56 -7.62
N VAL A 387 7.58 -19.42 -8.58
CA VAL A 387 6.88 -20.56 -9.14
C VAL A 387 7.85 -21.29 -10.08
N ASN A 388 8.25 -22.52 -9.75
CA ASN A 388 9.15 -23.29 -10.58
C ASN A 388 8.60 -24.69 -10.88
N MET A 389 7.96 -24.82 -12.02
CA MET A 389 7.31 -26.05 -12.45
C MET A 389 8.27 -27.05 -13.12
N ASN A 390 9.56 -26.74 -13.26
CA ASN A 390 10.52 -27.63 -13.91
C ASN A 390 11.19 -28.63 -12.96
N VAL A 391 11.16 -28.39 -11.64
CA VAL A 391 11.92 -29.17 -10.67
C VAL A 391 11.31 -30.58 -10.50
N TYR A 392 10.00 -30.68 -10.35
CA TYR A 392 9.32 -31.94 -10.12
C TYR A 392 8.46 -32.38 -11.32
N SER A 393 8.23 -33.71 -11.45
CA SER A 393 7.33 -34.27 -12.48
C SER A 393 5.96 -33.61 -12.49
N LYS A 394 5.41 -33.41 -11.30
CA LYS A 394 4.12 -32.76 -11.07
C LYS A 394 4.02 -31.38 -11.70
N GLY A 395 5.06 -30.56 -11.54
CA GLY A 395 5.12 -29.23 -12.16
C GLY A 395 5.17 -29.29 -13.70
N ARG A 396 5.90 -30.24 -14.27
CA ARG A 396 5.91 -30.48 -15.72
C ARG A 396 4.55 -30.90 -16.25
N ILE A 397 3.86 -31.79 -15.55
CA ILE A 397 2.49 -32.18 -15.87
C ILE A 397 1.56 -30.94 -15.84
N GLN A 398 1.70 -30.08 -14.85
CA GLN A 398 0.93 -28.83 -14.79
C GLN A 398 1.13 -27.96 -16.03
N GLN A 399 2.36 -27.83 -16.52
CA GLN A 399 2.64 -27.11 -17.77
C GLN A 399 2.07 -27.81 -19.01
N GLU A 400 2.19 -29.15 -19.09
CA GLU A 400 1.66 -29.96 -20.20
C GLU A 400 0.14 -29.82 -20.33
N ILE A 401 -0.60 -29.67 -19.21
CA ILE A 401 -2.05 -29.45 -19.21
C ILE A 401 -2.42 -27.97 -19.34
N GLY A 402 -1.47 -27.10 -19.63
CA GLY A 402 -1.72 -25.68 -19.95
C GLY A 402 -1.79 -24.72 -18.77
N LEU A 403 -1.41 -25.14 -17.54
CA LEU A 403 -1.37 -24.23 -16.41
C LEU A 403 -0.21 -23.24 -16.52
N LEU A 404 -0.52 -21.98 -16.29
CA LEU A 404 0.42 -20.86 -16.41
C LEU A 404 1.09 -20.58 -15.04
N GLY A 405 2.17 -19.78 -15.05
CA GLY A 405 2.81 -19.29 -13.83
C GLY A 405 4.28 -19.67 -13.66
N HIS A 406 4.80 -20.62 -14.46
CA HIS A 406 6.23 -20.94 -14.41
C HIS A 406 7.12 -19.70 -14.58
N GLY A 407 8.08 -19.51 -13.68
CA GLY A 407 9.01 -18.37 -13.71
C GLY A 407 8.53 -17.10 -13.00
N LEU A 408 7.31 -17.11 -12.44
CA LEU A 408 6.83 -15.96 -11.64
C LEU A 408 7.67 -15.76 -10.38
N THR A 409 8.14 -14.51 -10.18
CA THR A 409 8.86 -14.06 -9.00
C THR A 409 8.22 -12.85 -8.33
N SER A 410 7.27 -12.19 -8.99
CA SER A 410 6.48 -11.11 -8.40
C SER A 410 5.63 -11.60 -7.22
N SER A 411 5.13 -10.69 -6.41
CA SER A 411 4.15 -11.08 -5.38
C SER A 411 2.93 -11.75 -6.02
N PRO A 412 2.26 -12.69 -5.31
CA PRO A 412 1.05 -13.33 -5.83
C PRO A 412 -0.01 -12.32 -6.28
N GLU A 413 -0.19 -11.25 -5.51
CA GLU A 413 -1.16 -10.18 -5.82
C GLU A 413 -0.77 -9.44 -7.11
N ALA A 414 0.50 -9.11 -7.31
CA ALA A 414 0.97 -8.47 -8.54
C ALA A 414 0.78 -9.37 -9.77
N ALA A 415 0.96 -10.69 -9.61
CA ALA A 415 0.69 -11.65 -10.68
C ALA A 415 -0.80 -11.72 -11.05
N VAL A 416 -1.71 -11.66 -10.05
CA VAL A 416 -3.17 -11.58 -10.28
C VAL A 416 -3.53 -10.28 -10.99
N VAL A 417 -2.95 -9.16 -10.58
CA VAL A 417 -3.14 -7.86 -11.24
C VAL A 417 -2.66 -7.89 -12.69
N LYS A 418 -1.50 -8.52 -12.95
CA LYS A 418 -0.98 -8.72 -14.32
C LYS A 418 -1.93 -9.54 -15.19
N LEU A 419 -2.50 -10.60 -14.63
CA LEU A 419 -3.52 -11.41 -15.31
C LEU A 419 -4.75 -10.57 -15.67
N HIS A 420 -5.27 -9.80 -14.71
CA HIS A 420 -6.40 -8.89 -14.93
C HIS A 420 -6.07 -7.84 -16.00
N PHE A 421 -4.87 -7.27 -15.96
CA PHE A 421 -4.38 -6.33 -16.96
C PHE A 421 -4.37 -6.95 -18.36
N ALA A 422 -3.85 -8.17 -18.50
CA ALA A 422 -3.81 -8.89 -19.78
C ALA A 422 -5.22 -9.14 -20.35
N LEU A 423 -6.15 -9.60 -19.51
CA LEU A 423 -7.55 -9.81 -19.88
C LEU A 423 -8.23 -8.50 -20.29
N SER A 424 -8.04 -7.44 -19.51
CA SER A 424 -8.63 -6.12 -19.78
C SER A 424 -8.18 -5.50 -21.10
N ASN A 425 -6.95 -5.79 -21.53
CA ASN A 425 -6.35 -5.20 -22.73
C ASN A 425 -6.28 -6.17 -23.92
N ALA A 426 -7.06 -7.26 -23.87
CA ALA A 426 -7.16 -8.28 -24.91
C ALA A 426 -5.79 -8.85 -25.37
N MET A 427 -4.86 -8.97 -24.41
CA MET A 427 -3.52 -9.53 -24.66
C MET A 427 -3.59 -11.05 -24.66
N ASP A 428 -2.66 -11.70 -25.38
CA ASP A 428 -2.46 -13.14 -25.23
C ASP A 428 -1.96 -13.47 -23.83
N VAL A 429 -2.83 -14.06 -22.99
CA VAL A 429 -2.57 -14.28 -21.57
C VAL A 429 -1.35 -15.18 -21.36
N ALA A 430 -1.25 -16.28 -22.09
CA ALA A 430 -0.14 -17.24 -21.93
C ALA A 430 1.22 -16.57 -22.19
N SER A 431 1.33 -15.85 -23.31
CA SER A 431 2.53 -15.09 -23.64
C SER A 431 2.79 -13.95 -22.65
N THR A 432 1.74 -13.23 -22.23
CA THR A 432 1.89 -12.08 -21.31
C THR A 432 2.39 -12.51 -19.95
N MET A 433 1.88 -13.61 -19.40
CA MET A 433 2.31 -14.08 -18.08
C MET A 433 3.77 -14.54 -18.02
N THR A 434 4.35 -14.96 -19.16
CA THR A 434 5.76 -15.36 -19.25
C THR A 434 6.72 -14.20 -19.51
N LYS A 435 6.24 -13.05 -19.99
CA LYS A 435 7.06 -11.86 -20.27
C LYS A 435 7.28 -11.04 -19.02
N ASN A 436 8.45 -10.42 -18.91
CA ASN A 436 8.71 -9.35 -17.96
C ASN A 436 8.23 -8.04 -18.60
N LEU A 437 7.11 -7.48 -18.12
CA LEU A 437 6.48 -6.30 -18.71
C LEU A 437 7.08 -4.98 -18.21
N LEU A 438 7.48 -4.92 -16.96
CA LEU A 438 7.90 -3.67 -16.33
C LEU A 438 8.95 -3.87 -15.21
N GLY A 439 9.61 -5.02 -15.17
CA GLY A 439 10.61 -5.36 -14.15
C GLY A 439 10.04 -6.18 -12.99
N GLU A 440 8.85 -6.73 -13.13
CA GLU A 440 8.18 -7.52 -12.09
C GLU A 440 8.75 -8.92 -11.89
N HIS A 441 9.53 -9.43 -12.86
CA HIS A 441 10.19 -10.73 -12.76
C HIS A 441 11.68 -10.57 -12.55
N GLN A 442 12.18 -11.10 -11.45
CA GLN A 442 13.59 -11.08 -11.10
C GLN A 442 14.31 -12.32 -11.64
N GLN A 443 15.43 -12.15 -12.33
CA GLN A 443 16.29 -13.27 -12.79
C GLN A 443 17.02 -13.92 -11.60
N THR A 444 17.37 -13.13 -10.59
CA THR A 444 17.96 -13.58 -9.35
C THR A 444 17.08 -13.13 -8.19
N ILE A 445 16.67 -14.07 -7.35
CA ILE A 445 15.88 -13.76 -6.16
C ILE A 445 16.82 -13.19 -5.10
N LEU A 446 16.52 -11.95 -4.69
CA LEU A 446 17.20 -11.27 -3.60
C LEU A 446 16.26 -11.31 -2.38
N ASN A 447 16.70 -11.91 -1.30
CA ASN A 447 15.98 -12.04 -0.04
C ASN A 447 16.65 -11.22 1.06
#